data_64c2e427cdb1ba17a7ad2e5a33e90145
#
_entry.id   64c2e427cdb1ba17a7ad2e5a33e90145
#
_cell.length_a   1.000
_cell.length_b   1.000
_cell.length_c   1.000
_cell.angle_alpha   90.00
_cell.angle_beta   90.00
_cell.angle_gamma   90.00
#
_symmetry.space_group_name_H-M   'P 1'
#
loop_
_entity.id
_entity.type
_entity.pdbx_description
1 polymer ?
#
loop_
_entity_poly.entity_id
_entity_poly.type
_entity_poly.pdbx_seq_one_letter_code
_entity_poly.pdbx_strand_id
1 'polypeptide(L)'
;RGPVNEFVLARFEQAKKLDSDSEQIKLLAAIGTYIVTDIRNKKERLQLIREKAEFAEVNGLKVLFFMEDVPDPKLSISTYLKKIGKNAAVLVVKNTRDSGWSLSRISDHPRVDFRRIKGANDVIFVHANGFVAKTRRIEKPAIISLLETAIV
;
A
#
# COMPACT_ATOMS: atom_id res chain seq x y z
N ARG A 1 9.16 2.36 13.66
CA ARG A 1 8.79 3.76 13.94
C ARG A 1 8.39 4.44 12.65
N GLY A 2 7.31 5.23 12.72
CA GLY A 2 6.85 6.01 11.58
C GLY A 2 7.31 7.47 11.64
N PRO A 3 7.12 8.27 10.56
CA PRO A 3 7.49 9.69 10.52
C PRO A 3 6.84 10.54 11.62
N VAL A 4 5.68 10.12 12.15
CA VAL A 4 4.98 10.79 13.25
C VAL A 4 5.84 10.83 14.51
N ASN A 5 6.49 9.72 14.86
CA ASN A 5 7.35 9.66 16.06
C ASN A 5 8.57 10.58 15.94
N GLU A 6 9.21 10.63 14.79
CA GLU A 6 10.34 11.51 14.53
C GLU A 6 9.93 12.98 14.62
N PHE A 7 8.80 13.34 14.04
CA PHE A 7 8.26 14.70 14.13
C PHE A 7 8.00 15.09 15.58
N VAL A 8 7.34 14.26 16.37
CA VAL A 8 7.02 14.53 17.77
C VAL A 8 8.27 14.69 18.60
N LEU A 9 9.27 13.81 18.46
CA LEU A 9 10.54 13.91 19.17
C LEU A 9 11.28 15.21 18.85
N ALA A 10 11.36 15.60 17.57
CA ALA A 10 12.00 16.86 17.17
C ALA A 10 11.32 18.06 17.78
N ARG A 11 9.99 18.06 17.86
CA ARG A 11 9.21 19.15 18.44
C ARG A 11 9.38 19.22 19.97
N PHE A 12 9.46 18.09 20.67
CA PHE A 12 9.76 18.07 22.11
C PHE A 12 11.15 18.62 22.41
N GLU A 13 12.16 18.29 21.63
CA GLU A 13 13.49 18.86 21.79
C GLU A 13 13.52 20.36 21.55
N GLN A 14 12.79 20.83 20.57
CA GLN A 14 12.63 22.26 20.32
C GLN A 14 11.92 22.97 21.49
N ALA A 15 10.90 22.36 22.07
CA ALA A 15 10.19 22.88 23.24
C ALA A 15 11.10 23.05 24.45
N LYS A 16 12.03 22.13 24.69
CA LYS A 16 13.00 22.22 25.78
C LYS A 16 13.95 23.41 25.69
N LYS A 17 14.13 23.96 24.50
CA LYS A 17 15.02 25.11 24.26
C LYS A 17 14.29 26.46 24.36
N LEU A 18 12.98 26.47 24.58
CA LEU A 18 12.18 27.68 24.69
C LEU A 18 12.22 28.22 26.14
N ASP A 19 12.48 29.52 26.28
CA ASP A 19 12.52 30.20 27.58
C ASP A 19 11.13 30.60 28.08
N SER A 20 10.11 30.57 27.25
CA SER A 20 8.74 31.00 27.52
C SER A 20 7.79 29.83 27.62
N ASP A 21 7.06 29.74 28.74
CA ASP A 21 5.98 28.75 28.94
C ASP A 21 4.89 28.88 27.87
N SER A 22 4.57 30.11 27.46
CA SER A 22 3.61 30.37 26.39
C SER A 22 4.03 29.75 25.05
N GLU A 23 5.29 29.86 24.69
CA GLU A 23 5.84 29.25 23.47
C GLU A 23 5.84 27.71 23.56
N GLN A 24 6.16 27.16 24.72
CA GLN A 24 6.10 25.71 24.94
C GLN A 24 4.66 25.19 24.80
N ILE A 25 3.67 25.89 25.34
CA ILE A 25 2.26 25.52 25.22
C ILE A 25 1.81 25.54 23.76
N LYS A 26 2.17 26.57 23.00
CA LYS A 26 1.86 26.65 21.56
C LYS A 26 2.44 25.49 20.78
N LEU A 27 3.69 25.11 21.06
CA LEU A 27 4.36 24.01 20.40
C LEU A 27 3.73 22.67 20.71
N LEU A 28 3.35 22.42 21.96
CA LEU A 28 2.65 21.21 22.37
C LEU A 28 1.27 21.10 21.73
N ALA A 29 0.54 22.21 21.61
CA ALA A 29 -0.74 22.25 20.90
C ALA A 29 -0.57 21.92 19.41
N ALA A 30 0.48 22.41 18.75
CA ALA A 30 0.79 22.08 17.36
C ALA A 30 1.11 20.60 17.17
N ILE A 31 1.84 19.97 18.09
CA ILE A 31 2.12 18.53 18.10
C ILE A 31 0.82 17.74 18.24
N GLY A 32 -0.05 18.12 19.17
CA GLY A 32 -1.36 17.47 19.37
C GLY A 32 -2.24 17.53 18.12
N THR A 33 -2.30 18.67 17.46
CA THR A 33 -3.03 18.85 16.20
C THR A 33 -2.48 17.94 15.10
N TYR A 34 -1.15 17.84 14.98
CA TYR A 34 -0.51 16.97 14.00
C TYR A 34 -0.90 15.50 14.22
N ILE A 35 -0.86 15.01 15.46
CA ILE A 35 -1.21 13.63 15.79
C ILE A 35 -2.67 13.31 15.44
N VAL A 36 -3.61 14.19 15.78
CA VAL A 36 -5.04 14.03 15.45
C VAL A 36 -5.26 13.99 13.94
N THR A 37 -4.59 14.85 13.19
CA THR A 37 -4.67 14.87 11.72
C THR A 37 -4.13 13.58 11.11
N ASP A 38 -3.02 13.06 11.61
CA ASP A 38 -2.44 11.80 11.12
C ASP A 38 -3.38 10.61 11.36
N ILE A 39 -4.00 10.52 12.53
CA ILE A 39 -4.99 9.47 12.86
C ILE A 39 -6.20 9.57 11.93
N ARG A 40 -6.70 10.76 11.68
CA ARG A 40 -7.82 10.99 10.76
C ARG A 40 -7.49 10.52 9.35
N ASN A 41 -6.33 10.90 8.83
CA ASN A 41 -5.87 10.50 7.50
C ASN A 41 -5.76 8.98 7.36
N LYS A 42 -5.26 8.29 8.38
CA LYS A 42 -5.21 6.83 8.41
C LYS A 42 -6.60 6.20 8.36
N LYS A 43 -7.55 6.72 9.13
CA LYS A 43 -8.93 6.23 9.14
C LYS A 43 -9.60 6.43 7.79
N GLU A 44 -9.42 7.59 7.16
CA GLU A 44 -9.96 7.90 5.84
C GLU A 44 -9.39 6.97 4.76
N ARG A 45 -8.09 6.68 4.79
CA ARG A 45 -7.45 5.73 3.88
C ARG A 45 -7.99 4.31 4.06
N LEU A 46 -8.13 3.85 5.28
CA LEU A 46 -8.69 2.52 5.58
C LEU A 46 -10.14 2.41 5.12
N GLN A 47 -10.92 3.47 5.30
CA GLN A 47 -12.30 3.52 4.82
C GLN A 47 -12.36 3.45 3.29
N LEU A 48 -11.50 4.20 2.59
CA LEU A 48 -11.41 4.16 1.14
C LEU A 48 -11.03 2.77 0.63
N ILE A 49 -10.07 2.13 1.27
CA ILE A 49 -9.65 0.76 0.91
C ILE A 49 -10.80 -0.20 1.13
N ARG A 50 -11.51 -0.10 2.25
CA ARG A 50 -12.67 -0.94 2.57
C ARG A 50 -13.77 -0.83 1.51
N GLU A 51 -14.02 0.37 1.01
CA GLU A 51 -15.06 0.63 0.01
C GLU A 51 -14.67 0.21 -1.40
N LYS A 52 -13.39 0.35 -1.76
CA LYS A 52 -12.91 0.19 -3.14
C LYS A 52 -12.12 -1.09 -3.38
N ALA A 53 -11.68 -1.77 -2.33
CA ALA A 53 -10.94 -3.02 -2.48
C ALA A 53 -11.87 -4.15 -2.94
N GLU A 54 -11.40 -4.92 -3.92
CA GLU A 54 -12.11 -6.08 -4.42
C GLU A 54 -11.23 -7.32 -4.28
N PHE A 55 -11.82 -8.41 -3.82
CA PHE A 55 -11.14 -9.71 -3.76
C PHE A 55 -11.57 -10.58 -4.94
N ALA A 56 -10.61 -11.25 -5.52
CA ALA A 56 -10.86 -12.32 -6.47
C ALA A 56 -10.06 -13.56 -6.07
N GLU A 57 -10.47 -14.70 -6.56
CA GLU A 57 -9.75 -15.94 -6.38
C GLU A 57 -9.19 -16.41 -7.71
N VAL A 58 -7.88 -16.65 -7.76
CA VAL A 58 -7.18 -17.12 -8.95
C VAL A 58 -6.38 -18.35 -8.54
N ASN A 59 -6.69 -19.49 -9.17
CA ASN A 59 -6.06 -20.77 -8.88
C ASN A 59 -6.01 -21.13 -7.39
N GLY A 60 -7.09 -20.80 -6.66
CA GLY A 60 -7.22 -21.06 -5.24
C GLY A 60 -6.56 -20.04 -4.31
N LEU A 61 -5.91 -19.03 -4.84
CA LEU A 61 -5.30 -17.95 -4.06
C LEU A 61 -6.10 -16.66 -4.14
N LYS A 62 -6.19 -15.95 -3.03
CA LYS A 62 -6.86 -14.65 -2.97
C LYS A 62 -5.98 -13.57 -3.56
N VAL A 63 -6.58 -12.75 -4.40
CA VAL A 63 -5.96 -11.57 -5.02
C VAL A 63 -6.75 -10.34 -4.60
N LEU A 64 -6.06 -9.34 -4.11
CA LEU A 64 -6.67 -8.06 -3.77
C LEU A 64 -6.43 -7.06 -4.90
N PHE A 65 -7.51 -6.54 -5.46
CA PHE A 65 -7.49 -5.45 -6.43
C PHE A 65 -7.84 -4.15 -5.73
N PHE A 66 -6.93 -3.19 -5.81
CA PHE A 66 -7.17 -1.83 -5.35
C PHE A 66 -6.67 -0.86 -6.43
N MET A 67 -7.60 -0.32 -7.18
CA MET A 67 -7.32 0.42 -8.42
C MET A 67 -7.45 1.95 -8.26
N GLU A 68 -7.48 2.44 -7.01
CA GLU A 68 -7.55 3.86 -6.70
C GLU A 68 -6.17 4.44 -6.38
N ASP A 69 -6.00 5.74 -6.59
CA ASP A 69 -4.77 6.45 -6.23
C ASP A 69 -4.74 6.75 -4.73
N VAL A 70 -3.79 6.15 -4.02
CA VAL A 70 -3.54 6.42 -2.60
C VAL A 70 -2.03 6.46 -2.37
N PRO A 71 -1.52 7.45 -1.63
CA PRO A 71 -0.11 7.43 -1.22
C PRO A 71 0.19 6.20 -0.38
N ASP A 72 1.30 5.52 -0.65
CA ASP A 72 1.75 4.32 0.05
C ASP A 72 0.67 3.23 0.19
N PRO A 73 0.07 2.77 -0.92
CA PRO A 73 -1.04 1.83 -0.85
C PRO A 73 -0.68 0.51 -0.17
N LYS A 74 0.54 0.04 -0.32
CA LYS A 74 0.99 -1.24 0.27
C LYS A 74 0.90 -1.24 1.79
N LEU A 75 1.33 -0.18 2.45
CA LEU A 75 1.30 -0.06 3.90
C LEU A 75 -0.15 -0.02 4.41
N SER A 76 -0.98 0.79 3.79
CA SER A 76 -2.39 0.93 4.15
C SER A 76 -3.17 -0.38 3.94
N ILE A 77 -2.89 -1.09 2.86
CA ILE A 77 -3.53 -2.36 2.55
C ILE A 77 -3.09 -3.46 3.51
N SER A 78 -1.82 -3.52 3.88
CA SER A 78 -1.34 -4.46 4.88
C SER A 78 -2.08 -4.31 6.21
N THR A 79 -2.26 -3.06 6.66
CA THR A 79 -3.02 -2.76 7.88
C THR A 79 -4.49 -3.18 7.74
N TYR A 80 -5.10 -2.89 6.61
CA TYR A 80 -6.47 -3.29 6.33
C TYR A 80 -6.66 -4.81 6.37
N LEU A 81 -5.79 -5.56 5.70
CA LEU A 81 -5.85 -7.03 5.68
C LEU A 81 -5.72 -7.62 7.08
N LYS A 82 -4.85 -7.08 7.91
CA LYS A 82 -4.72 -7.51 9.32
C LYS A 82 -6.02 -7.29 10.10
N LYS A 83 -6.69 -6.16 9.90
CA LYS A 83 -7.94 -5.83 10.60
C LYS A 83 -9.10 -6.74 10.23
N ILE A 84 -9.21 -7.13 8.96
CA ILE A 84 -10.31 -8.00 8.50
C ILE A 84 -9.99 -9.48 8.61
N GLY A 85 -8.77 -9.84 9.04
CA GLY A 85 -8.35 -11.23 9.21
C GLY A 85 -8.28 -12.03 7.91
N LYS A 86 -8.12 -11.37 6.76
CA LYS A 86 -7.99 -12.01 5.45
C LYS A 86 -6.57 -11.91 4.94
N ASN A 87 -6.10 -12.98 4.30
CA ASN A 87 -4.81 -13.02 3.63
C ASN A 87 -5.00 -12.99 2.12
N ALA A 88 -4.28 -12.12 1.45
CA ALA A 88 -4.17 -12.14 -0.01
C ALA A 88 -2.74 -12.55 -0.39
N ALA A 89 -2.60 -13.30 -1.46
CA ALA A 89 -1.30 -13.73 -1.98
C ALA A 89 -0.71 -12.68 -2.92
N VAL A 90 -1.55 -11.98 -3.66
CA VAL A 90 -1.18 -10.98 -4.65
C VAL A 90 -1.98 -9.71 -4.45
N LEU A 91 -1.29 -8.59 -4.64
CA LEU A 91 -1.88 -7.26 -4.63
C LEU A 91 -1.76 -6.66 -6.04
N VAL A 92 -2.87 -6.16 -6.56
CA VAL A 92 -2.92 -5.41 -7.80
C VAL A 92 -3.30 -3.97 -7.49
N VAL A 93 -2.38 -3.05 -7.74
CA VAL A 93 -2.59 -1.61 -7.52
C VAL A 93 -2.21 -0.82 -8.76
N LYS A 94 -2.75 0.39 -8.85
CA LYS A 94 -2.36 1.32 -9.90
C LYS A 94 -0.91 1.74 -9.73
N ASN A 95 -0.17 1.74 -10.82
CA ASN A 95 1.20 2.24 -10.82
C ASN A 95 1.18 3.77 -10.87
N THR A 96 1.81 4.42 -9.88
CA THR A 96 1.82 5.88 -9.78
C THR A 96 2.74 6.57 -10.78
N ARG A 97 3.69 5.84 -11.37
CA ARG A 97 4.66 6.40 -12.33
C ARG A 97 4.15 6.43 -13.76
N ASP A 98 3.36 5.45 -14.12
CA ASP A 98 2.71 5.35 -15.42
C ASP A 98 1.26 4.91 -15.21
N SER A 99 0.46 4.88 -16.24
CA SER A 99 -0.97 4.56 -16.14
C SER A 99 -1.28 3.06 -16.05
N GLY A 100 -0.28 2.23 -15.88
CA GLY A 100 -0.42 0.78 -15.80
C GLY A 100 -0.69 0.25 -14.41
N TRP A 101 -0.57 -1.06 -14.25
CA TRP A 101 -0.82 -1.78 -13.01
C TRP A 101 0.46 -2.36 -12.43
N SER A 102 0.51 -2.44 -11.11
CA SER A 102 1.58 -3.12 -10.37
C SER A 102 1.00 -4.36 -9.72
N LEU A 103 1.59 -5.52 -10.02
CA LEU A 103 1.24 -6.81 -9.43
C LEU A 103 2.36 -7.19 -8.46
N SER A 104 2.02 -7.42 -7.20
CA SER A 104 2.99 -7.72 -6.17
C SER A 104 2.58 -8.95 -5.37
N ARG A 105 3.54 -9.83 -5.09
CA ARG A 105 3.36 -10.89 -4.10
C ARG A 105 3.48 -10.28 -2.71
N ILE A 106 2.44 -10.39 -1.89
CA ILE A 106 2.38 -9.77 -0.55
C ILE A 106 2.55 -10.78 0.60
N SER A 107 2.55 -12.04 0.29
CA SER A 107 2.85 -13.11 1.23
C SER A 107 3.83 -14.08 0.60
N ASP A 108 4.51 -14.87 1.43
CA ASP A 108 5.49 -15.83 0.93
C ASP A 108 4.78 -17.07 0.36
N HIS A 109 4.29 -16.94 -0.86
CA HIS A 109 3.65 -18.04 -1.60
C HIS A 109 4.55 -18.52 -2.73
N PRO A 110 5.10 -19.73 -2.63
CA PRO A 110 5.97 -20.28 -3.67
C PRO A 110 5.25 -20.52 -5.01
N ARG A 111 3.93 -20.57 -4.98
CA ARG A 111 3.10 -20.73 -6.18
C ARG A 111 3.03 -19.48 -7.04
N VAL A 112 3.37 -18.31 -6.50
CA VAL A 112 3.31 -17.02 -7.19
C VAL A 112 4.69 -16.66 -7.71
N ASP A 113 4.84 -16.64 -9.03
CA ASP A 113 6.08 -16.26 -9.69
C ASP A 113 5.79 -15.49 -10.98
N PHE A 114 6.02 -14.20 -10.96
CA PHE A 114 5.77 -13.33 -12.11
C PHE A 114 6.78 -13.50 -13.24
N ARG A 115 7.85 -14.23 -13.06
CA ARG A 115 8.76 -14.57 -14.17
C ARG A 115 8.05 -15.38 -15.25
N ARG A 116 6.99 -16.09 -14.90
CA ARG A 116 6.18 -16.86 -15.85
C ARG A 116 5.42 -16.01 -16.86
N ILE A 117 5.21 -14.74 -16.58
CA ILE A 117 4.53 -13.82 -17.49
C ILE A 117 5.50 -12.85 -18.18
N LYS A 118 6.79 -13.02 -17.97
CA LYS A 118 7.81 -12.23 -18.65
C LYS A 118 7.71 -12.43 -20.17
N GLY A 119 7.63 -11.33 -20.91
CA GLY A 119 7.47 -11.36 -22.37
C GLY A 119 6.03 -11.39 -22.87
N ALA A 120 5.03 -11.46 -21.99
CA ALA A 120 3.65 -11.29 -22.40
C ALA A 120 3.40 -9.86 -22.92
N ASN A 121 2.49 -9.70 -23.88
CA ASN A 121 2.31 -8.45 -24.63
C ASN A 121 2.10 -7.20 -23.78
N ASP A 122 1.35 -7.31 -22.69
CA ASP A 122 1.00 -6.17 -21.83
C ASP A 122 1.90 -6.04 -20.61
N VAL A 123 2.87 -6.92 -20.46
CA VAL A 123 3.83 -6.89 -19.34
C VAL A 123 5.04 -6.06 -19.76
N ILE A 124 5.28 -4.97 -19.03
CA ILE A 124 6.38 -4.03 -19.32
C ILE A 124 7.60 -4.24 -18.44
N PHE A 125 7.43 -4.91 -17.29
CA PHE A 125 8.52 -5.15 -16.36
C PHE A 125 8.21 -6.38 -15.49
N VAL A 126 9.23 -7.19 -15.22
CA VAL A 126 9.20 -8.26 -14.23
C VAL A 126 10.49 -8.21 -13.43
N HIS A 127 10.38 -8.10 -12.09
CA HIS A 127 11.55 -8.11 -11.24
C HIS A 127 12.27 -9.46 -11.30
N ALA A 128 13.59 -9.45 -11.21
CA ALA A 128 14.43 -10.65 -11.33
C ALA A 128 14.08 -11.77 -10.36
N ASN A 129 13.58 -11.42 -9.15
CA ASN A 129 13.13 -12.40 -8.15
C ASN A 129 11.72 -12.93 -8.39
N GLY A 130 10.96 -12.41 -9.35
CA GLY A 130 9.60 -12.83 -9.64
C GLY A 130 8.52 -12.36 -8.67
N PHE A 131 8.79 -11.42 -7.79
CA PHE A 131 7.85 -10.96 -6.75
C PHE A 131 7.00 -9.77 -7.19
N VAL A 132 7.42 -9.05 -8.22
CA VAL A 132 6.74 -7.86 -8.74
C VAL A 132 6.75 -7.89 -10.26
N ALA A 133 5.61 -7.55 -10.84
CA ALA A 133 5.50 -7.28 -12.27
C ALA A 133 4.72 -5.98 -12.49
N LYS A 134 4.95 -5.34 -13.62
CA LYS A 134 4.22 -4.16 -14.04
C LYS A 134 3.64 -4.39 -15.42
N THR A 135 2.43 -3.92 -15.61
CA THR A 135 1.71 -4.03 -16.87
C THR A 135 1.34 -2.66 -17.42
N ARG A 136 0.96 -2.65 -18.70
CA ARG A 136 0.25 -1.51 -19.28
C ARG A 136 -1.13 -1.39 -18.67
N ARG A 137 -1.85 -0.33 -19.01
CA ARG A 137 -3.24 -0.16 -18.60
C ARG A 137 -4.12 -1.12 -19.39
N ILE A 138 -4.41 -2.24 -18.77
CA ILE A 138 -5.29 -3.27 -19.31
C ILE A 138 -6.49 -3.45 -18.39
N GLU A 139 -7.52 -4.11 -18.88
CA GLU A 139 -8.72 -4.37 -18.11
C GLU A 139 -8.53 -5.48 -17.10
N LYS A 140 -9.35 -5.49 -16.05
CA LYS A 140 -9.28 -6.49 -14.98
C LYS A 140 -9.30 -7.95 -15.49
N PRO A 141 -10.13 -8.35 -16.46
CA PRO A 141 -10.08 -9.70 -17.00
C PRO A 141 -8.72 -10.08 -17.61
N ALA A 142 -8.07 -9.14 -18.26
CA ALA A 142 -6.72 -9.37 -18.80
C ALA A 142 -5.67 -9.53 -17.70
N ILE A 143 -5.79 -8.79 -16.61
CA ILE A 143 -4.92 -8.98 -15.42
C ILE A 143 -5.14 -10.37 -14.83
N ILE A 144 -6.38 -10.81 -14.70
CA ILE A 144 -6.72 -12.15 -14.19
C ILE A 144 -6.09 -13.23 -15.06
N SER A 145 -6.14 -13.09 -16.37
CA SER A 145 -5.48 -14.04 -17.30
C SER A 145 -3.97 -14.14 -17.07
N LEU A 146 -3.31 -13.00 -16.84
CA LEU A 146 -1.88 -12.99 -16.49
C LEU A 146 -1.63 -13.69 -15.15
N LEU A 147 -2.49 -13.45 -14.16
CA LEU A 147 -2.38 -14.07 -12.84
C LEU A 147 -2.60 -15.59 -12.91
N GLU A 148 -3.48 -16.07 -13.77
CA GLU A 148 -3.68 -17.50 -14.00
C GLU A 148 -2.42 -18.21 -14.49
N THR A 149 -1.58 -17.49 -15.22
CA THR A 149 -0.26 -17.99 -15.66
C THR A 149 0.79 -17.86 -14.55
N ALA A 150 0.79 -16.74 -13.81
CA ALA A 150 1.77 -16.48 -12.77
C ALA A 150 1.55 -17.33 -11.50
N ILE A 151 0.34 -17.77 -11.23
CA ILE A 151 -0.04 -18.58 -10.07
C ILE A 151 -0.28 -20.01 -10.52
N VAL A 152 0.55 -20.88 -10.06
CA VAL A 152 0.48 -22.34 -10.43
C VAL A 152 -0.27 -23.15 -9.38
#